data_f4a29f84404c7caad8a06ba5988df3d6
#
_entry.id   f4a29f84404c7caad8a06ba5988df3d6
#
_cell.length_a   1.000
_cell.length_b   1.000
_cell.length_c   1.000
_cell.angle_alpha   90.00
_cell.angle_beta   90.00
_cell.angle_gamma   90.00
#
_symmetry.space_group_name_H-M   'P 1'
#
loop_
_entity.id
_entity.type
_entity.pdbx_description
1 polymer ?
#
loop_
_entity_poly.entity_id
_entity_poly.type
_entity_poly.pdbx_seq_one_letter_code
_entity_poly.pdbx_strand_id
1 'polypeptide(L)'
;MNLPVLNGPVKQDISVTCDGVSVFLIKGMGREAQTLLMRRAKTLKGTWCQVAGSIEKGETAWQAAAREVREETGITLQTIWSGDICEQFYEPEKERIALMPVFVGYVEDWVKVRLNDEHDAFEWVTFPQAHARVTFPGQRRTMQHVEKEFARHPPLDMLRIRLS
;
A
#
# COMPACT_ATOMS: atom_id res chain seq x y z
N MET A 1 6.35 -12.46 43.89
CA MET A 1 6.79 -12.70 42.50
C MET A 1 7.84 -11.63 42.19
N ASN A 2 9.11 -11.99 42.19
CA ASN A 2 10.18 -11.04 41.85
C ASN A 2 10.23 -10.88 40.33
N LEU A 3 9.82 -9.69 39.86
CA LEU A 3 10.05 -9.33 38.48
C LEU A 3 11.56 -9.22 38.22
N PRO A 4 12.09 -9.75 37.12
CA PRO A 4 13.49 -9.60 36.79
C PRO A 4 13.85 -8.13 36.65
N VAL A 5 14.84 -7.66 37.42
CA VAL A 5 15.43 -6.33 37.18
C VAL A 5 16.20 -6.42 35.88
N LEU A 6 15.70 -5.82 34.82
CA LEU A 6 16.40 -5.72 33.55
C LEU A 6 17.56 -4.70 33.69
N ASN A 7 18.69 -5.13 34.23
CA ASN A 7 19.94 -4.36 34.17
C ASN A 7 20.56 -4.52 32.78
N GLY A 8 19.86 -4.03 31.76
CA GLY A 8 20.37 -3.91 30.41
C GLY A 8 20.86 -2.49 30.15
N PRO A 9 21.70 -2.26 29.11
CA PRO A 9 22.04 -0.92 28.67
C PRO A 9 20.78 -0.15 28.39
N VAL A 10 20.80 1.18 28.58
CA VAL A 10 19.69 2.07 28.25
C VAL A 10 19.19 1.71 26.85
N LYS A 11 17.94 1.27 26.73
CA LYS A 11 17.35 0.90 25.44
C LYS A 11 17.45 2.10 24.52
N GLN A 12 18.11 1.93 23.40
CA GLN A 12 18.03 2.90 22.32
C GLN A 12 16.57 2.93 21.84
N ASP A 13 16.02 4.11 21.65
CA ASP A 13 14.67 4.26 21.13
C ASP A 13 14.56 3.60 19.75
N ILE A 14 13.44 2.93 19.52
CA ILE A 14 13.13 2.36 18.19
C ILE A 14 12.98 3.51 17.20
N SER A 15 13.68 3.45 16.07
CA SER A 15 13.55 4.46 15.02
C SER A 15 12.18 4.38 14.32
N VAL A 16 11.65 5.52 13.92
CA VAL A 16 10.48 5.63 13.06
C VAL A 16 10.94 6.13 11.71
N THR A 17 10.58 5.43 10.64
CA THR A 17 10.95 5.81 9.27
C THR A 17 9.72 5.93 8.38
N CYS A 18 9.78 6.86 7.43
CA CYS A 18 8.76 7.02 6.41
C CYS A 18 9.48 7.10 5.06
N ASP A 19 9.87 5.95 4.54
CA ASP A 19 10.70 5.79 3.34
C ASP A 19 10.02 4.93 2.26
N GLY A 20 8.73 4.63 2.41
CA GLY A 20 7.94 3.87 1.46
C GLY A 20 6.52 4.39 1.30
N VAL A 21 5.84 3.90 0.28
CA VAL A 21 4.45 4.22 -0.05
C VAL A 21 3.65 2.96 -0.33
N SER A 22 2.34 3.03 -0.14
CA SER A 22 1.38 1.98 -0.48
C SER A 22 0.28 2.56 -1.36
N VAL A 23 -0.08 1.87 -2.45
CA VAL A 23 -1.09 2.36 -3.39
C VAL A 23 -2.13 1.29 -3.67
N PHE A 24 -3.39 1.63 -3.48
CA PHE A 24 -4.52 0.80 -3.87
C PHE A 24 -5.10 1.29 -5.18
N LEU A 25 -5.14 0.42 -6.18
CA LEU A 25 -5.81 0.70 -7.45
C LEU A 25 -7.21 0.11 -7.42
N ILE A 26 -8.20 0.91 -7.76
CA ILE A 26 -9.62 0.55 -7.69
C ILE A 26 -10.25 0.63 -9.08
N LYS A 27 -11.04 -0.38 -9.42
CA LYS A 27 -11.98 -0.39 -10.55
C LYS A 27 -13.40 -0.42 -10.05
N GLY A 28 -14.25 0.41 -10.66
CA GLY A 28 -15.65 0.50 -10.30
C GLY A 28 -15.89 1.18 -8.96
N MET A 29 -17.13 1.12 -8.49
CA MET A 29 -17.61 1.74 -7.26
C MET A 29 -18.68 0.87 -6.61
N GLY A 30 -18.85 0.98 -5.30
CA GLY A 30 -19.86 0.24 -4.57
C GLY A 30 -19.39 -1.16 -4.16
N ARG A 31 -20.33 -2.08 -4.00
CA ARG A 31 -20.05 -3.43 -3.47
C ARG A 31 -19.23 -4.29 -4.43
N GLU A 32 -19.37 -4.04 -5.72
CA GLU A 32 -18.66 -4.77 -6.78
C GLU A 32 -17.32 -4.11 -7.17
N ALA A 33 -16.93 -3.04 -6.50
CA ALA A 33 -15.63 -2.43 -6.70
C ALA A 33 -14.52 -3.46 -6.49
N GLN A 34 -13.51 -3.40 -7.36
CA GLN A 34 -12.37 -4.32 -7.33
C GLN A 34 -11.10 -3.55 -7.00
N THR A 35 -10.16 -4.22 -6.34
CA THR A 35 -8.80 -3.73 -6.15
C THR A 35 -7.80 -4.65 -6.82
N LEU A 36 -6.69 -4.08 -7.28
CA LEU A 36 -5.60 -4.86 -7.85
C LEU A 36 -4.78 -5.52 -6.74
N LEU A 37 -4.60 -6.81 -6.83
CA LEU A 37 -3.58 -7.54 -6.09
C LEU A 37 -2.55 -8.13 -7.05
N MET A 38 -1.29 -8.10 -6.64
CA MET A 38 -0.17 -8.68 -7.37
C MET A 38 0.54 -9.71 -6.49
N ARG A 39 1.00 -10.80 -7.10
CA ARG A 39 1.74 -11.85 -6.40
C ARG A 39 3.24 -11.60 -6.50
N ARG A 40 3.91 -11.57 -5.37
CA ARG A 40 5.35 -11.31 -5.30
C ARG A 40 6.16 -12.49 -5.84
N ALA A 41 7.12 -12.19 -6.71
CA ALA A 41 8.01 -13.18 -7.33
C ALA A 41 9.37 -13.30 -6.61
N LYS A 42 9.83 -12.26 -5.93
CA LYS A 42 11.15 -12.17 -5.30
C LYS A 42 11.05 -12.16 -3.77
N THR A 43 10.97 -11.00 -3.16
CA THR A 43 10.81 -10.87 -1.70
C THR A 43 9.42 -11.29 -1.25
N LEU A 44 9.29 -12.00 -0.13
CA LEU A 44 8.02 -12.56 0.35
C LEU A 44 7.28 -13.34 -0.74
N LYS A 45 8.02 -14.14 -1.50
CA LYS A 45 7.54 -14.86 -2.68
C LYS A 45 6.24 -15.60 -2.44
N GLY A 46 5.31 -15.42 -3.37
CA GLY A 46 4.01 -16.07 -3.34
C GLY A 46 2.94 -15.33 -2.55
N THR A 47 3.30 -14.27 -1.82
CA THR A 47 2.31 -13.44 -1.12
C THR A 47 1.65 -12.44 -2.05
N TRP A 48 0.38 -12.12 -1.76
CA TRP A 48 -0.39 -11.13 -2.50
C TRP A 48 -0.35 -9.77 -1.82
N CYS A 49 -0.17 -8.72 -2.59
CA CYS A 49 -0.06 -7.34 -2.10
C CYS A 49 -0.63 -6.32 -3.10
N GLN A 50 -0.89 -5.13 -2.61
CA GLN A 50 -1.12 -3.92 -3.40
C GLN A 50 0.23 -3.39 -3.93
N VAL A 51 0.19 -2.32 -4.74
CA VAL A 51 1.41 -1.60 -5.16
C VAL A 51 2.10 -1.00 -3.93
N ALA A 52 3.40 -1.17 -3.82
CA ALA A 52 4.20 -0.59 -2.76
C ALA A 52 5.65 -0.45 -3.19
N GLY A 53 6.31 0.60 -2.74
CA GLY A 53 7.72 0.81 -3.05
C GLY A 53 8.36 1.90 -2.21
N SER A 54 9.63 2.16 -2.48
CA SER A 54 10.42 3.14 -1.73
C SER A 54 10.28 4.55 -2.29
N ILE A 55 10.41 5.54 -1.43
CA ILE A 55 10.54 6.93 -1.82
C ILE A 55 12.00 7.17 -2.18
N GLU A 56 12.27 7.62 -3.41
CA GLU A 56 13.63 7.92 -3.88
C GLU A 56 14.06 9.34 -3.45
N LYS A 57 15.36 9.57 -3.47
CA LYS A 57 15.91 10.88 -3.13
C LYS A 57 15.38 11.97 -4.04
N GLY A 58 14.77 12.99 -3.46
CA GLY A 58 14.20 14.12 -4.19
C GLY A 58 12.75 13.94 -4.63
N GLU A 59 12.14 12.79 -4.36
CA GLU A 59 10.72 12.56 -4.60
C GLU A 59 9.87 12.99 -3.40
N THR A 60 8.67 13.47 -3.69
CA THR A 60 7.57 13.46 -2.71
C THR A 60 6.94 12.07 -2.64
N ALA A 61 6.25 11.75 -1.55
CA ALA A 61 5.57 10.47 -1.40
C ALA A 61 4.54 10.20 -2.52
N TRP A 62 3.80 11.22 -2.97
CA TRP A 62 2.83 11.07 -4.06
C TRP A 62 3.50 10.87 -5.43
N GLN A 63 4.71 11.45 -5.65
CA GLN A 63 5.50 11.16 -6.86
C GLN A 63 6.00 9.73 -6.86
N ALA A 64 6.54 9.26 -5.74
CA ALA A 64 6.91 7.85 -5.56
C ALA A 64 5.72 6.92 -5.82
N ALA A 65 4.54 7.23 -5.27
CA ALA A 65 3.33 6.44 -5.50
C ALA A 65 2.97 6.33 -7.00
N ALA A 66 3.02 7.44 -7.73
CA ALA A 66 2.73 7.45 -9.17
C ALA A 66 3.79 6.69 -9.97
N ARG A 67 5.07 6.81 -9.61
CA ARG A 67 6.18 6.07 -10.23
C ARG A 67 6.04 4.58 -10.01
N GLU A 68 5.81 4.13 -8.77
CA GLU A 68 5.65 2.71 -8.43
C GLU A 68 4.47 2.08 -9.16
N VAL A 69 3.33 2.76 -9.24
CA VAL A 69 2.21 2.28 -10.05
C VAL A 69 2.62 2.05 -11.49
N ARG A 70 3.34 2.99 -12.10
CA ARG A 70 3.80 2.85 -13.49
C ARG A 70 4.83 1.72 -13.65
N GLU A 71 5.77 1.59 -12.72
CA GLU A 71 6.84 0.57 -12.79
C GLU A 71 6.31 -0.83 -12.56
N GLU A 72 5.44 -1.02 -11.56
CA GLU A 72 4.93 -2.35 -11.21
C GLU A 72 3.77 -2.82 -12.12
N THR A 73 2.99 -1.88 -12.68
CA THR A 73 1.75 -2.23 -13.41
C THR A 73 1.67 -1.71 -14.84
N GLY A 74 2.57 -0.83 -15.26
CA GLY A 74 2.50 -0.14 -16.56
C GLY A 74 1.40 0.91 -16.65
N ILE A 75 0.65 1.16 -15.58
CA ILE A 75 -0.46 2.12 -15.55
C ILE A 75 0.08 3.52 -15.25
N THR A 76 -0.32 4.49 -16.08
CA THR A 76 -0.04 5.91 -15.83
C THR A 76 -1.31 6.59 -15.30
N LEU A 77 -1.24 7.09 -14.08
CA LEU A 77 -2.33 7.84 -13.45
C LEU A 77 -2.20 9.35 -13.75
N GLN A 78 -3.31 10.03 -13.93
CA GLN A 78 -3.38 11.49 -14.05
C GLN A 78 -3.75 12.14 -12.70
N THR A 79 -4.31 11.36 -11.82
CA THR A 79 -4.79 11.79 -10.51
C THR A 79 -4.66 10.64 -9.53
N ILE A 80 -4.25 10.95 -8.31
CA ILE A 80 -4.34 10.03 -7.17
C ILE A 80 -4.99 10.76 -6.00
N TRP A 81 -5.39 10.02 -5.01
CA TRP A 81 -5.92 10.55 -3.75
C TRP A 81 -5.02 10.15 -2.59
N SER A 82 -4.81 11.07 -1.65
CA SER A 82 -4.31 10.67 -0.34
C SER A 82 -5.33 9.75 0.31
N GLY A 83 -4.87 8.62 0.82
CA GLY A 83 -5.74 7.69 1.55
C GLY A 83 -6.14 8.17 2.93
N ASP A 84 -5.61 9.31 3.38
CA ASP A 84 -5.80 9.87 4.74
C ASP A 84 -5.46 8.87 5.85
N ILE A 85 -4.52 7.97 5.58
CA ILE A 85 -4.04 6.93 6.50
C ILE A 85 -2.59 6.55 6.13
N CYS A 86 -1.86 6.02 7.11
CA CYS A 86 -0.59 5.34 6.88
C CYS A 86 -0.70 3.87 7.26
N GLU A 87 -0.10 2.98 6.48
CA GLU A 87 0.27 1.66 6.98
C GLU A 87 1.38 1.82 8.00
N GLN A 88 1.27 1.11 9.11
CA GLN A 88 2.30 1.11 10.14
C GLN A 88 2.57 -0.30 10.61
N PHE A 89 3.83 -0.64 10.74
CA PHE A 89 4.26 -1.95 11.23
C PHE A 89 5.67 -1.89 11.78
N TYR A 90 5.98 -2.84 12.68
CA TYR A 90 7.31 -3.02 13.21
C TYR A 90 8.11 -3.99 12.32
N GLU A 91 9.31 -3.58 11.92
CA GLU A 91 10.27 -4.43 11.20
C GLU A 91 11.34 -4.93 12.16
N PRO A 92 11.25 -6.18 12.65
CA PRO A 92 12.20 -6.68 13.66
C PRO A 92 13.65 -6.79 13.14
N GLU A 93 13.83 -7.08 11.85
CA GLU A 93 15.16 -7.19 11.24
C GLU A 93 15.91 -5.85 11.17
N LYS A 94 15.17 -4.74 11.13
CA LYS A 94 15.71 -3.38 11.06
C LYS A 94 15.54 -2.60 12.36
N GLU A 95 14.92 -3.21 13.37
CA GLU A 95 14.60 -2.58 14.66
C GLU A 95 13.97 -1.19 14.47
N ARG A 96 12.88 -1.12 13.65
CA ARG A 96 12.22 0.13 13.33
C ARG A 96 10.70 0.00 13.20
N ILE A 97 10.00 1.11 13.36
CA ILE A 97 8.60 1.27 12.95
C ILE A 97 8.59 1.93 11.57
N ALA A 98 8.01 1.26 10.58
CA ALA A 98 7.79 1.81 9.27
C ALA A 98 6.42 2.48 9.20
N LEU A 99 6.36 3.69 8.65
CA LEU A 99 5.16 4.42 8.29
C LEU A 99 5.14 4.58 6.78
N MET A 100 4.08 4.11 6.13
CA MET A 100 3.92 4.20 4.68
C MET A 100 2.62 4.96 4.36
N PRO A 101 2.70 6.20 3.85
CA PRO A 101 1.52 6.91 3.36
C PRO A 101 0.77 6.08 2.34
N VAL A 102 -0.54 6.04 2.45
CA VAL A 102 -1.43 5.29 1.55
C VAL A 102 -2.02 6.24 0.52
N PHE A 103 -2.02 5.78 -0.74
CA PHE A 103 -2.63 6.48 -1.85
C PHE A 103 -3.66 5.58 -2.54
N VAL A 104 -4.61 6.20 -3.24
CA VAL A 104 -5.63 5.51 -4.01
C VAL A 104 -5.66 6.05 -5.43
N GLY A 105 -5.67 5.16 -6.41
CA GLY A 105 -5.85 5.47 -7.82
C GLY A 105 -7.07 4.74 -8.39
N TYR A 106 -7.85 5.43 -9.24
CA TYR A 106 -8.96 4.80 -9.96
C TYR A 106 -8.52 4.46 -11.38
N VAL A 107 -8.90 3.28 -11.83
CA VAL A 107 -8.49 2.70 -13.11
C VAL A 107 -9.73 2.28 -13.90
N GLU A 108 -9.77 2.66 -15.16
CA GLU A 108 -10.84 2.28 -16.08
C GLU A 108 -10.75 0.80 -16.47
N ASP A 109 -11.88 0.18 -16.78
CA ASP A 109 -11.97 -1.26 -17.08
C ASP A 109 -11.10 -1.72 -18.25
N TRP A 110 -10.91 -0.84 -19.24
CA TRP A 110 -10.11 -1.12 -20.45
C TRP A 110 -8.60 -1.05 -20.24
N VAL A 111 -8.12 -0.53 -19.12
CA VAL A 111 -6.69 -0.37 -18.85
C VAL A 111 -6.05 -1.73 -18.58
N LYS A 112 -4.94 -2.01 -19.27
CA LYS A 112 -4.20 -3.25 -19.16
C LYS A 112 -3.06 -3.14 -18.16
N VAL A 113 -2.92 -4.15 -17.33
CA VAL A 113 -1.78 -4.30 -16.41
C VAL A 113 -0.63 -5.00 -17.13
N ARG A 114 0.59 -4.46 -16.95
CA ARG A 114 1.85 -5.07 -17.38
C ARG A 114 2.80 -5.11 -16.21
N LEU A 115 2.98 -6.29 -15.64
CA LEU A 115 3.86 -6.47 -14.48
C LEU A 115 5.33 -6.30 -14.86
N ASN A 116 6.11 -5.79 -13.90
CA ASN A 116 7.57 -5.91 -13.91
C ASN A 116 8.00 -7.29 -13.35
N ASP A 117 9.31 -7.51 -13.16
CA ASP A 117 9.87 -8.77 -12.70
C ASP A 117 9.74 -9.01 -11.17
N GLU A 118 9.21 -8.06 -10.44
CA GLU A 118 8.95 -8.19 -8.99
C GLU A 118 7.69 -9.00 -8.69
N HIS A 119 6.79 -9.07 -9.68
CA HIS A 119 5.51 -9.76 -9.58
C HIS A 119 5.30 -10.73 -10.74
N ASP A 120 4.73 -11.91 -10.48
CA ASP A 120 4.52 -12.97 -11.47
C ASP A 120 3.04 -13.24 -11.79
N ALA A 121 2.12 -12.61 -11.07
CA ALA A 121 0.69 -12.68 -11.33
C ALA A 121 -0.03 -11.45 -10.80
N PHE A 122 -1.18 -11.12 -11.37
CA PHE A 122 -2.09 -10.12 -10.85
C PHE A 122 -3.55 -10.54 -11.01
N GLU A 123 -4.40 -10.02 -10.15
CA GLU A 123 -5.84 -10.19 -10.26
C GLU A 123 -6.56 -8.94 -9.78
N TRP A 124 -7.64 -8.59 -10.49
CA TRP A 124 -8.65 -7.65 -10.01
C TRP A 124 -9.67 -8.44 -9.20
N VAL A 125 -9.76 -8.17 -7.92
CA VAL A 125 -10.60 -8.91 -6.98
C VAL A 125 -11.48 -7.97 -6.17
N THR A 126 -12.64 -8.44 -5.73
CA THR A 126 -13.46 -7.66 -4.80
C THR A 126 -12.72 -7.49 -3.46
N PHE A 127 -13.09 -6.47 -2.70
CA PHE A 127 -12.45 -6.21 -1.41
C PHE A 127 -12.56 -7.39 -0.42
N PRO A 128 -13.70 -8.11 -0.30
CA PRO A 128 -13.76 -9.32 0.51
C PRO A 128 -12.77 -10.42 0.07
N GLN A 129 -12.59 -10.60 -1.25
CA GLN A 129 -11.61 -11.55 -1.78
C GLN A 129 -10.17 -11.09 -1.49
N ALA A 130 -9.89 -9.80 -1.63
CA ALA A 130 -8.59 -9.22 -1.31
C ALA A 130 -8.25 -9.39 0.17
N HIS A 131 -9.20 -9.14 1.06
CA HIS A 131 -9.06 -9.38 2.50
C HIS A 131 -8.63 -10.80 2.85
N ALA A 132 -9.20 -11.79 2.16
CA ALA A 132 -8.86 -13.19 2.37
C ALA A 132 -7.46 -13.56 1.87
N ARG A 133 -6.90 -12.81 0.94
CA ARG A 133 -5.61 -13.13 0.28
C ARG A 133 -4.41 -12.42 0.88
N VAL A 134 -4.56 -11.19 1.36
CA VAL A 134 -3.41 -10.45 1.92
C VAL A 134 -2.93 -11.06 3.21
N THR A 135 -1.62 -11.12 3.35
CA THR A 135 -0.96 -11.86 4.42
C THR A 135 -1.01 -11.14 5.76
N PHE A 136 -0.68 -9.84 5.76
CA PHE A 136 -0.46 -9.12 7.01
C PHE A 136 -1.73 -8.47 7.57
N PRO A 137 -1.95 -8.56 8.89
CA PRO A 137 -3.10 -7.89 9.54
C PRO A 137 -3.18 -6.38 9.30
N GLY A 138 -2.02 -5.72 9.20
CA GLY A 138 -1.93 -4.29 8.87
C GLY A 138 -2.50 -3.96 7.50
N GLN A 139 -2.18 -4.78 6.49
CA GLN A 139 -2.74 -4.64 5.15
C GLN A 139 -4.27 -4.76 5.17
N ARG A 140 -4.82 -5.72 5.93
CA ARG A 140 -6.28 -5.89 6.05
C ARG A 140 -6.95 -4.65 6.65
N ARG A 141 -6.36 -4.05 7.69
CA ARG A 141 -6.91 -2.81 8.31
C ARG A 141 -6.91 -1.65 7.32
N THR A 142 -5.79 -1.44 6.62
CA THR A 142 -5.69 -0.40 5.59
C THR A 142 -6.69 -0.62 4.47
N MET A 143 -6.83 -1.85 4.01
CA MET A 143 -7.77 -2.22 2.95
C MET A 143 -9.22 -1.99 3.37
N GLN A 144 -9.59 -2.24 4.63
CA GLN A 144 -10.93 -1.91 5.16
C GLN A 144 -11.22 -0.42 5.11
N HIS A 145 -10.23 0.41 5.47
CA HIS A 145 -10.34 1.86 5.36
C HIS A 145 -10.53 2.29 3.90
N VAL A 146 -9.70 1.77 2.99
CA VAL A 146 -9.78 2.08 1.55
C VAL A 146 -11.11 1.63 0.96
N GLU A 147 -11.59 0.43 1.28
CA GLU A 147 -12.91 -0.02 0.86
C GLU A 147 -14.00 0.93 1.30
N LYS A 148 -14.03 1.25 2.58
CA LYS A 148 -15.07 2.10 3.18
C LYS A 148 -15.07 3.51 2.58
N GLU A 149 -13.92 4.15 2.50
CA GLU A 149 -13.83 5.59 2.22
C GLU A 149 -13.58 5.90 0.73
N PHE A 150 -13.15 4.92 -0.08
CA PHE A 150 -12.77 5.13 -1.48
C PHE A 150 -13.48 4.21 -2.48
N ALA A 151 -13.99 3.06 -2.05
CA ALA A 151 -14.70 2.15 -2.94
C ALA A 151 -16.22 2.19 -2.78
N ARG A 152 -16.73 2.43 -1.56
CA ARG A 152 -18.17 2.44 -1.29
C ARG A 152 -18.86 3.73 -1.72
N HIS A 153 -18.14 4.82 -1.81
CA HIS A 153 -18.61 6.14 -2.26
C HIS A 153 -17.44 6.94 -2.86
N PRO A 154 -17.73 8.00 -3.62
CA PRO A 154 -16.68 8.86 -4.16
C PRO A 154 -15.80 9.47 -3.05
N PRO A 155 -14.48 9.60 -3.30
CA PRO A 155 -13.56 10.19 -2.34
C PRO A 155 -13.80 11.68 -2.15
N LEU A 156 -13.34 12.22 -1.03
CA LEU A 156 -13.37 13.65 -0.78
C LEU A 156 -12.43 14.38 -1.75
N ASP A 157 -12.92 15.43 -2.40
CA ASP A 157 -12.12 16.25 -3.32
C ASP A 157 -10.87 16.86 -2.66
N MET A 158 -10.93 17.14 -1.37
CA MET A 158 -9.80 17.67 -0.59
C MET A 158 -8.59 16.72 -0.55
N LEU A 159 -8.80 15.43 -0.79
CA LEU A 159 -7.74 14.42 -0.80
C LEU A 159 -7.13 14.22 -2.20
N ARG A 160 -7.64 14.91 -3.21
CA ARG A 160 -7.19 14.77 -4.60
C ARG A 160 -5.84 15.42 -4.84
N ILE A 161 -4.97 14.66 -5.53
CA ILE A 161 -3.65 15.11 -5.97
C ILE A 161 -3.61 14.97 -7.49
N ARG A 162 -3.45 16.07 -8.22
CA ARG A 162 -3.24 16.06 -9.66
C ARG A 162 -1.77 15.79 -9.96
N LEU A 163 -1.53 14.81 -10.82
CA LEU A 163 -0.20 14.49 -11.30
C LEU A 163 0.05 15.31 -12.57
N SER A 164 1.07 16.14 -12.54
CA SER A 164 1.48 16.96 -13.69
C SER A 164 2.42 16.18 -14.61
#